data_199b27a5693e9f2233cb1cda95781f54
#
_entry.id   199b27a5693e9f2233cb1cda95781f54
#
_cell.length_a   1.000
_cell.length_b   1.000
_cell.length_c   1.000
_cell.angle_alpha   90.00
_cell.angle_beta   90.00
_cell.angle_gamma   90.00
#
_symmetry.space_group_name_H-M   'P 1'
#
loop_
_entity.id
_entity.type
_entity.pdbx_description
1 polymer ?
#
loop_
_entity_poly.entity_id
_entity_poly.type
_entity_poly.pdbx_seq_one_letter_code
_entity_poly.pdbx_strand_id
1 'polypeptide(L)' 'MIAAQHHTLEHATADELLRARFVRARFEALAEWGIPLADARAIAHSLTVDIVEAVGLLRRGCPADLVLPLLG' A
#
# COMPACT_ATOMS: atom_id res chain seq x y z
N MET A 1 8.83 29.02 -1.72
CA MET A 1 9.31 28.84 -3.10
C MET A 1 8.69 27.62 -3.73
N ILE A 2 8.07 27.87 -4.83
CA ILE A 2 7.49 26.82 -5.66
C ILE A 2 8.55 25.83 -6.14
N ALA A 3 9.75 26.32 -6.36
CA ALA A 3 10.88 25.51 -6.81
C ALA A 3 11.18 24.32 -5.90
N ALA A 4 10.97 24.47 -4.58
CA ALA A 4 11.22 23.37 -3.66
C ALA A 4 10.27 22.20 -3.87
N GLN A 5 9.01 22.48 -4.14
CA GLN A 5 8.01 21.44 -4.39
C GLN A 5 8.23 20.75 -5.74
N HIS A 6 8.52 21.54 -6.77
CA HIS A 6 8.89 20.98 -8.07
C HIS A 6 10.14 20.13 -7.97
N HIS A 7 11.10 20.61 -7.17
CA HIS A 7 12.36 19.90 -7.00
C HIS A 7 12.13 18.49 -6.47
N THR A 8 11.24 18.34 -5.51
CA THR A 8 10.92 17.03 -4.94
C THR A 8 10.37 16.08 -6.00
N LEU A 9 9.46 16.57 -6.85
CA LEU A 9 8.87 15.75 -7.91
C LEU A 9 9.84 15.48 -9.04
N GLU A 10 10.62 16.50 -9.42
CA GLU A 10 11.56 16.40 -10.53
C GLU A 10 12.72 15.46 -10.23
N HIS A 11 13.07 15.30 -8.96
CA HIS A 11 14.19 14.46 -8.55
C HIS A 11 13.76 13.06 -8.13
N ALA A 12 12.48 12.76 -8.22
CA ALA A 12 12.01 11.39 -7.99
C ALA A 12 12.52 10.52 -9.13
N THR A 13 13.11 9.38 -8.78
CA THR A 13 13.58 8.42 -9.78
C THR A 13 12.40 7.67 -10.39
N ALA A 14 12.64 7.04 -11.55
CA ALA A 14 11.64 6.19 -12.17
C ALA A 14 11.20 5.07 -11.21
N ASP A 15 12.14 4.49 -10.47
CA ASP A 15 11.84 3.44 -9.50
C ASP A 15 10.95 3.94 -8.37
N GLU A 16 11.21 5.16 -7.88
CA GLU A 16 10.38 5.76 -6.84
C GLU A 16 8.96 6.00 -7.33
N LEU A 17 8.81 6.48 -8.56
CA LEU A 17 7.49 6.72 -9.15
C LEU A 17 6.74 5.41 -9.37
N LEU A 18 7.41 4.38 -9.84
CA LEU A 18 6.81 3.07 -10.03
C LEU A 18 6.37 2.47 -8.70
N ARG A 19 7.21 2.63 -7.67
CA ARG A 19 6.87 2.15 -6.32
C ARG A 19 5.65 2.88 -5.78
N ALA A 20 5.58 4.19 -5.96
CA ALA A 20 4.44 4.97 -5.51
C ALA A 20 3.15 4.54 -6.19
N ARG A 21 3.21 4.28 -7.49
CA ARG A 21 2.05 3.77 -8.24
C ARG A 21 1.65 2.38 -7.78
N PHE A 22 2.63 1.54 -7.52
CA PHE A 22 2.40 0.18 -7.05
C PHE A 22 1.72 0.19 -5.69
N VAL A 23 2.24 0.98 -4.75
CA VAL A 23 1.65 1.13 -3.42
C VAL A 23 0.23 1.66 -3.52
N ARG A 24 0.00 2.65 -4.37
CA ARG A 24 -1.32 3.22 -4.56
C ARG A 24 -2.32 2.19 -5.09
N ALA A 25 -1.92 1.40 -6.08
CA ALA A 25 -2.77 0.36 -6.62
C ALA A 25 -3.13 -0.69 -5.57
N ARG A 26 -2.15 -1.06 -4.74
CA ARG A 26 -2.37 -1.99 -3.63
C ARG A 26 -3.34 -1.40 -2.62
N PHE A 27 -3.15 -0.13 -2.26
CA PHE A 27 -4.02 0.56 -1.32
C PHE A 27 -5.46 0.60 -1.84
N GLU A 28 -5.65 0.97 -3.10
CA GLU A 28 -6.97 1.05 -3.71
C GLU A 28 -7.66 -0.31 -3.73
N ALA A 29 -6.92 -1.36 -4.06
CA ALA A 29 -7.46 -2.72 -4.07
C ALA A 29 -7.93 -3.13 -2.67
N LEU A 30 -7.14 -2.82 -1.64
CA LEU A 30 -7.52 -3.15 -0.26
C LEU A 30 -8.72 -2.32 0.20
N ALA A 31 -8.77 -1.04 -0.17
CA ALA A 31 -9.86 -0.16 0.18
C ALA A 31 -11.19 -0.64 -0.43
N GLU A 32 -11.16 -1.20 -1.61
CA GLU A 32 -12.35 -1.76 -2.25
C GLU A 32 -12.95 -2.91 -1.44
N TRP A 33 -12.15 -3.60 -0.65
CA TRP A 33 -12.61 -4.66 0.23
C TRP A 33 -13.19 -4.14 1.54
N GLY A 34 -13.28 -2.82 1.70
CA GLY A 34 -13.83 -2.21 2.91
C GLY A 34 -12.88 -2.24 4.10
N ILE A 35 -11.60 -2.43 3.86
CA ILE A 35 -10.60 -2.45 4.93
C ILE A 35 -10.41 -1.03 5.45
N PRO A 36 -10.32 -0.84 6.78
CA PRO A 36 -10.04 0.49 7.33
C PRO A 36 -8.81 1.12 6.67
N LEU A 37 -8.90 2.40 6.35
CA LEU A 37 -7.87 3.07 5.56
C LEU A 37 -6.47 2.99 6.18
N ALA A 38 -6.38 3.07 7.51
CA ALA A 38 -5.10 2.94 8.19
C ALA A 38 -4.46 1.58 7.96
N ASP A 39 -5.26 0.51 8.04
CA ASP A 39 -4.77 -0.86 7.81
C ASP A 39 -4.43 -1.07 6.34
N ALA A 40 -5.27 -0.58 5.44
CA ALA A 40 -5.02 -0.66 4.00
C ALA A 40 -3.71 0.02 3.64
N ARG A 41 -3.44 1.18 4.23
CA ARG A 41 -2.21 1.92 3.99
C ARG A 41 -1.00 1.15 4.50
N ALA A 42 -1.08 0.61 5.70
CA ALA A 42 0.02 -0.16 6.29
C ALA A 42 0.34 -1.39 5.44
N ILE A 43 -0.68 -2.12 5.02
CA ILE A 43 -0.50 -3.31 4.17
C ILE A 43 0.06 -2.91 2.80
N ALA A 44 -0.47 -1.84 2.21
CA ALA A 44 -0.02 -1.38 0.88
C ALA A 44 1.46 -1.01 0.88
N HIS A 45 1.96 -0.39 1.95
CA HIS A 45 3.36 0.01 2.07
C HIS A 45 4.30 -1.15 2.43
N SER A 46 3.77 -2.26 2.90
CA SER A 46 4.57 -3.45 3.20
C SER A 46 4.79 -4.25 1.93
N LEU A 47 5.79 -3.87 1.16
CA LEU A 47 6.03 -4.42 -0.17
C LEU A 47 6.40 -5.90 -0.19
N THR A 48 6.76 -6.47 0.97
CA THR A 48 7.01 -7.89 1.11
C THR A 48 5.73 -8.71 1.26
N VAL A 49 4.61 -8.04 1.50
CA VAL A 49 3.30 -8.69 1.65
C VAL A 49 2.64 -8.80 0.28
N ASP A 50 2.27 -10.01 -0.10
CA ASP A 50 1.52 -10.26 -1.33
C ASP A 50 0.07 -9.87 -1.11
N ILE A 51 -0.45 -9.01 -1.97
CA ILE A 51 -1.84 -8.54 -1.87
C ILE A 51 -2.83 -9.70 -2.05
N VAL A 52 -2.53 -10.66 -2.91
CA VAL A 52 -3.41 -11.82 -3.11
C VAL A 52 -3.52 -12.62 -1.83
N GLU A 53 -2.41 -12.83 -1.12
CA GLU A 53 -2.43 -13.52 0.17
C GLU A 53 -3.17 -12.72 1.23
N ALA A 54 -2.95 -11.40 1.27
CA ALA A 54 -3.62 -10.53 2.21
C ALA A 54 -5.14 -10.57 2.00
N VAL A 55 -5.59 -10.44 0.76
CA VAL A 55 -7.00 -10.53 0.42
C VAL A 55 -7.54 -11.91 0.77
N GLY A 56 -6.77 -12.96 0.52
CA GLY A 56 -7.15 -14.32 0.88
C GLY A 56 -7.43 -14.48 2.37
N LEU A 57 -6.58 -13.91 3.21
CA LEU A 57 -6.79 -13.92 4.67
C LEU A 57 -8.04 -13.15 5.05
N LEU A 58 -8.22 -11.97 4.48
CA LEU A 58 -9.39 -11.14 4.77
C LEU A 58 -10.68 -11.83 4.38
N ARG A 59 -10.69 -12.52 3.26
CA ARG A 59 -11.87 -13.28 2.81
C ARG A 59 -12.19 -14.44 3.73
N ARG A 60 -11.21 -14.97 4.44
CA ARG A 60 -11.40 -16.05 5.42
C ARG A 60 -11.83 -15.52 6.78
N GLY A 61 -11.99 -14.22 6.91
CA GLY A 61 -12.42 -13.59 8.15
C GLY A 61 -11.29 -13.12 9.05
N CYS A 62 -10.05 -13.09 8.56
CA CYS A 62 -8.94 -12.57 9.34
C CYS A 62 -9.14 -11.07 9.58
N PRO A 63 -9.03 -10.59 10.83
CA PRO A 63 -9.08 -9.16 11.10
C PRO A 63 -7.95 -8.44 10.36
N ALA A 64 -8.26 -7.26 9.81
CA ALA A 64 -7.31 -6.51 9.00
C ALA A 64 -6.01 -6.19 9.75
N ASP A 65 -6.11 -5.91 11.05
CA ASP A 65 -4.95 -5.57 11.87
C ASP A 65 -4.01 -6.76 12.13
N LEU A 66 -4.45 -7.98 11.83
CA LEU A 66 -3.63 -9.17 11.98
C LEU A 66 -2.93 -9.59 10.69
N VAL A 67 -3.29 -8.99 9.55
CA VAL A 67 -2.70 -9.37 8.26
C VAL A 67 -1.19 -9.14 8.25
N LEU A 68 -0.73 -7.97 8.68
CA LEU A 68 0.70 -7.67 8.72
C LEU A 68 1.48 -8.56 9.67
N PRO A 69 1.03 -8.80 10.92
CA PRO A 69 1.74 -9.75 11.79
C PRO A 69 1.85 -11.15 11.21
N LEU A 70 0.87 -11.58 10.43
CA LEU A 70 0.88 -12.92 9.84
C LEU A 70 1.71 -13.01 8.57
N LEU A 71 1.71 -11.99 7.73
CA LEU A 71 2.37 -12.02 6.42
C LEU A 71 3.62 -11.15 6.33
N GLY A 72 3.71 -10.14 7.21
CA GLY A 72 4.79 -9.17 7.19
C GLY A 72 6.12 -9.59 7.77
#